data_20ed5e2bb21362bbaf49724c5bc41301
#
_entry.id   20ed5e2bb21362bbaf49724c5bc41301
#
_cell.length_a   1.000
_cell.length_b   1.000
_cell.length_c   1.000
_cell.angle_alpha   90.00
_cell.angle_beta   90.00
_cell.angle_gamma   90.00
#
_symmetry.space_group_name_H-M   'P 1'
#
loop_
_entity.id
_entity.type
_entity.pdbx_description
1 polymer ?
#
loop_
_entity_poly.entity_id
_entity_poly.type
_entity_poly.pdbx_seq_one_letter_code
_entity_poly.pdbx_strand_id
1 'polypeptide(L)'
;MTEPTSSYESHSDASRDTSRDTSRDESLHVTLVRPITEAHSQRQWTGTASLLFDETGAPIVDPEPFQILGGPGTGKTSLLIDLACAYCKQPHHSSDNVLFLTQSKRAAAELSEKIAMHLVGSEGLSSQTPLVRTVHSYAYSVLARIAAADGVPAPKLLTGAEKDVIYREMLATIAEDKNNLWPEWIRPALTTVGFARELRDFISQAAKHGLNGEELIALGEDQEEPAWVAAGHFAIEFERVQSLRANVGNSHGEEVSPPLDAAELVQTMLEGLATHPDILAAEQQRVRLLLVDDAQHLDPQMAELVE
;
A
#
# COMPACT_ATOMS: atom_id res chain seq x y z
N MET A 1 -17.74 -43.40 60.49
CA MET A 1 -16.84 -43.26 61.66
C MET A 1 -16.41 -41.81 61.67
N THR A 2 -17.20 -41.06 62.32
CA THR A 2 -16.97 -40.23 63.53
C THR A 2 -16.28 -38.88 63.19
N GLU A 3 -17.10 -37.86 63.18
CA GLU A 3 -16.79 -36.50 63.71
C GLU A 3 -16.27 -36.60 65.18
N PRO A 4 -15.75 -35.54 65.78
CA PRO A 4 -16.52 -34.31 66.05
C PRO A 4 -15.68 -33.00 66.17
N THR A 5 -16.38 -31.86 65.97
CA THR A 5 -16.63 -30.66 66.78
C THR A 5 -15.57 -30.20 67.80
N SER A 6 -15.30 -28.89 67.79
CA SER A 6 -15.47 -28.05 68.94
C SER A 6 -15.25 -26.56 68.64
N SER A 7 -16.28 -25.81 68.88
CA SER A 7 -16.49 -24.42 69.18
C SER A 7 -15.59 -23.89 70.33
N TYR A 8 -15.24 -22.59 70.34
CA TYR A 8 -15.35 -21.71 71.48
C TYR A 8 -15.45 -20.22 71.11
N GLU A 9 -16.49 -19.62 71.66
CA GLU A 9 -16.75 -18.18 71.70
C GLU A 9 -15.79 -17.47 72.73
N SER A 10 -15.52 -16.16 72.56
CA SER A 10 -16.20 -15.12 73.33
C SER A 10 -15.41 -13.79 73.39
N HIS A 11 -16.17 -12.70 73.30
CA HIS A 11 -16.11 -11.38 73.97
C HIS A 11 -14.82 -10.56 73.81
N SER A 12 -14.83 -9.27 73.64
CA SER A 12 -15.75 -8.14 73.85
C SER A 12 -15.04 -6.84 73.46
N ASP A 13 -15.82 -5.92 72.96
CA ASP A 13 -15.80 -4.48 73.27
C ASP A 13 -14.63 -3.58 72.88
N ALA A 14 -14.87 -2.61 72.07
CA ALA A 14 -14.87 -1.17 72.38
C ALA A 14 -14.69 -0.31 71.11
N SER A 15 -15.76 0.37 70.79
CA SER A 15 -15.87 1.66 70.08
C SER A 15 -14.59 2.38 69.70
N ARG A 16 -14.46 2.74 68.43
CA ARG A 16 -14.02 4.06 67.95
C ARG A 16 -14.49 4.34 66.54
N ASP A 17 -15.38 5.32 66.53
CA ASP A 17 -15.85 6.11 65.44
C ASP A 17 -14.67 6.64 64.58
N THR A 18 -14.59 6.32 63.31
CA THR A 18 -13.91 7.14 62.30
C THR A 18 -14.65 6.94 61.01
N SER A 19 -15.42 7.94 60.66
CA SER A 19 -15.95 8.23 59.33
C SER A 19 -14.90 7.98 58.27
N ARG A 20 -15.07 6.90 57.48
CA ARG A 20 -14.39 6.72 56.21
C ARG A 20 -15.39 6.97 55.10
N ASP A 21 -15.15 8.12 54.50
CA ASP A 21 -15.61 8.53 53.19
C ASP A 21 -15.44 7.37 52.19
N THR A 22 -16.51 6.69 51.83
CA THR A 22 -16.56 5.74 50.73
C THR A 22 -16.80 6.54 49.49
N SER A 23 -15.73 7.11 48.93
CA SER A 23 -15.73 7.51 47.55
C SER A 23 -16.00 6.27 46.67
N ARG A 24 -17.23 6.18 46.18
CA ARG A 24 -17.61 5.25 45.12
C ARG A 24 -16.72 5.50 43.93
N ASP A 25 -15.85 4.54 43.67
CA ASP A 25 -15.14 4.42 42.41
C ASP A 25 -16.20 4.05 41.34
N GLU A 26 -16.88 5.07 40.82
CA GLU A 26 -17.70 4.92 39.61
C GLU A 26 -16.73 4.74 38.44
N SER A 27 -16.32 3.50 38.21
CA SER A 27 -15.65 3.15 36.98
C SER A 27 -16.62 3.48 35.82
N LEU A 28 -16.30 4.57 35.10
CA LEU A 28 -16.97 4.94 33.89
C LEU A 28 -16.75 3.82 32.85
N HIS A 29 -17.71 2.91 32.76
CA HIS A 29 -17.76 1.97 31.65
C HIS A 29 -18.19 2.71 30.40
N VAL A 30 -17.18 3.16 29.61
CA VAL A 30 -17.43 3.67 28.29
C VAL A 30 -17.70 2.48 27.37
N THR A 31 -18.95 2.21 27.11
CA THR A 31 -19.37 1.26 26.08
C THR A 31 -19.38 2.01 24.75
N LEU A 32 -18.42 1.74 23.89
CA LEU A 32 -18.45 2.20 22.51
C LEU A 32 -19.56 1.41 21.78
N VAL A 33 -20.75 1.98 21.75
CA VAL A 33 -21.84 1.46 20.91
C VAL A 33 -21.54 1.99 19.50
N ARG A 34 -21.16 1.09 18.58
CA ARG A 34 -21.20 1.41 17.14
C ARG A 34 -22.64 1.83 16.83
N PRO A 35 -22.88 3.02 16.29
CA PRO A 35 -24.22 3.34 15.83
C PRO A 35 -24.61 2.24 14.83
N ILE A 36 -25.75 1.59 15.04
CA ILE A 36 -26.39 0.75 14.04
C ILE A 36 -26.73 1.72 12.94
N THR A 37 -25.88 1.79 11.93
CA THR A 37 -26.15 2.60 10.75
C THR A 37 -27.36 1.95 10.12
N GLU A 38 -28.47 2.69 10.11
CA GLU A 38 -29.67 2.32 9.36
C GLU A 38 -29.25 1.87 7.98
N ALA A 39 -29.91 0.82 7.46
CA ALA A 39 -29.63 0.30 6.12
C ALA A 39 -29.44 1.49 5.17
N HIS A 40 -28.23 1.63 4.63
CA HIS A 40 -27.87 2.79 3.81
C HIS A 40 -28.87 2.86 2.66
N SER A 41 -29.82 3.78 2.76
CA SER A 41 -30.67 4.14 1.63
C SER A 41 -29.73 4.48 0.47
N GLN A 42 -29.96 3.88 -0.69
CA GLN A 42 -29.18 4.19 -1.90
C GLN A 42 -29.17 5.70 -2.07
N ARG A 43 -27.97 6.30 -2.08
CA ARG A 43 -27.84 7.71 -2.32
C ARG A 43 -28.37 8.00 -3.72
N GLN A 44 -29.20 9.03 -3.83
CA GLN A 44 -29.61 9.51 -5.15
C GLN A 44 -28.60 10.57 -5.59
N TRP A 45 -27.81 10.21 -6.59
CA TRP A 45 -26.88 11.14 -7.23
C TRP A 45 -27.65 12.05 -8.19
N THR A 46 -27.30 13.34 -8.18
CA THR A 46 -27.90 14.37 -9.04
C THR A 46 -26.84 15.09 -9.84
N GLY A 47 -27.27 15.80 -10.88
CA GLY A 47 -26.35 16.53 -11.77
C GLY A 47 -25.45 15.59 -12.57
N THR A 48 -24.19 15.97 -12.76
CA THR A 48 -23.23 15.20 -13.57
C THR A 48 -22.91 13.82 -12.98
N ALA A 49 -22.99 13.64 -11.67
CA ALA A 49 -22.76 12.35 -11.02
C ALA A 49 -23.84 11.30 -11.39
N SER A 50 -25.07 11.73 -11.69
CA SER A 50 -26.13 10.81 -12.14
C SER A 50 -25.89 10.25 -13.55
N LEU A 51 -25.06 10.92 -14.36
CA LEU A 51 -24.70 10.46 -15.70
C LEU A 51 -23.81 9.20 -15.70
N LEU A 52 -23.25 8.83 -14.56
CA LEU A 52 -22.47 7.61 -14.40
C LEU A 52 -23.35 6.38 -14.14
N PHE A 53 -24.66 6.55 -14.04
CA PHE A 53 -25.61 5.47 -13.83
C PHE A 53 -26.69 5.49 -14.93
N ASP A 54 -27.10 4.32 -15.36
CA ASP A 54 -28.23 4.16 -16.29
C ASP A 54 -29.58 4.29 -15.56
N GLU A 55 -30.66 4.15 -16.31
CA GLU A 55 -32.04 4.23 -15.78
C GLU A 55 -32.35 3.14 -14.74
N THR A 56 -31.59 2.05 -14.73
CA THR A 56 -31.73 0.95 -13.76
C THR A 56 -30.87 1.15 -12.51
N GLY A 57 -30.02 2.17 -12.48
CA GLY A 57 -29.05 2.44 -11.43
C GLY A 57 -27.77 1.57 -11.55
N ALA A 58 -27.56 0.96 -12.71
CA ALA A 58 -26.30 0.29 -13.01
C ALA A 58 -25.24 1.31 -13.44
N PRO A 59 -23.95 1.10 -13.14
CA PRO A 59 -22.91 1.98 -13.61
C PRO A 59 -22.74 1.84 -15.12
N ILE A 60 -22.61 2.97 -15.81
CA ILE A 60 -22.25 3.01 -17.20
C ILE A 60 -20.76 2.72 -17.29
N VAL A 61 -20.41 1.62 -17.93
CA VAL A 61 -19.01 1.23 -18.19
C VAL A 61 -18.67 1.69 -19.60
N ASP A 62 -17.90 2.76 -19.69
CA ASP A 62 -17.42 3.33 -20.95
C ASP A 62 -15.92 3.01 -21.09
N PRO A 63 -15.41 2.72 -22.28
CA PRO A 63 -13.97 2.59 -22.51
C PRO A 63 -13.21 3.92 -22.31
N GLU A 64 -13.89 5.07 -22.40
CA GLU A 64 -13.27 6.35 -22.13
C GLU A 64 -13.19 6.64 -20.63
N PRO A 65 -12.04 7.14 -20.12
CA PRO A 65 -11.89 7.41 -18.71
C PRO A 65 -12.69 8.65 -18.29
N PHE A 66 -13.42 8.54 -17.17
CA PHE A 66 -14.11 9.64 -16.53
C PHE A 66 -13.29 10.22 -15.38
N GLN A 67 -13.02 11.52 -15.44
CA GLN A 67 -12.39 12.24 -14.34
C GLN A 67 -13.44 12.95 -13.48
N ILE A 68 -13.45 12.59 -12.17
CA ILE A 68 -14.36 13.18 -11.18
C ILE A 68 -13.61 14.26 -10.40
N LEU A 69 -13.94 15.52 -10.64
CA LEU A 69 -13.36 16.68 -9.94
C LEU A 69 -14.28 17.17 -8.83
N GLY A 70 -13.69 17.52 -7.69
CA GLY A 70 -14.43 18.08 -6.56
C GLY A 70 -13.53 18.37 -5.37
N GLY A 71 -13.91 19.33 -4.54
CA GLY A 71 -13.21 19.68 -3.32
C GLY A 71 -13.24 18.57 -2.25
N PRO A 72 -12.56 18.77 -1.12
CA PRO A 72 -12.66 17.88 0.04
C PRO A 72 -14.11 17.74 0.52
N GLY A 73 -14.54 16.54 0.88
CA GLY A 73 -15.87 16.29 1.43
C GLY A 73 -17.04 16.33 0.43
N THR A 74 -16.79 16.52 -0.88
CA THR A 74 -17.87 16.56 -1.91
C THR A 74 -18.43 15.19 -2.28
N GLY A 75 -17.93 14.10 -1.68
CA GLY A 75 -18.47 12.76 -1.87
C GLY A 75 -17.84 11.97 -3.01
N LYS A 76 -16.68 12.37 -3.57
CA LYS A 76 -15.97 11.61 -4.64
C LYS A 76 -15.80 10.14 -4.29
N THR A 77 -15.15 9.85 -3.17
CA THR A 77 -14.94 8.47 -2.70
C THR A 77 -16.27 7.74 -2.48
N SER A 78 -17.31 8.43 -2.00
CA SER A 78 -18.64 7.84 -1.82
C SER A 78 -19.28 7.47 -3.16
N LEU A 79 -19.09 8.29 -4.18
CA LEU A 79 -19.56 7.99 -5.54
C LEU A 79 -18.86 6.75 -6.11
N LEU A 80 -17.53 6.66 -5.95
CA LEU A 80 -16.78 5.48 -6.38
C LEU A 80 -17.23 4.19 -5.67
N ILE A 81 -17.53 4.27 -4.36
CA ILE A 81 -18.09 3.15 -3.60
C ILE A 81 -19.45 2.73 -4.16
N ASP A 82 -20.34 3.71 -4.42
CA ASP A 82 -21.68 3.42 -4.94
C ASP A 82 -21.60 2.83 -6.36
N LEU A 83 -20.67 3.28 -7.21
CA LEU A 83 -20.41 2.68 -8.54
C LEU A 83 -19.93 1.23 -8.41
N ALA A 84 -18.95 0.96 -7.55
CA ALA A 84 -18.46 -0.40 -7.30
C ALA A 84 -19.58 -1.33 -6.82
N CYS A 85 -20.40 -0.85 -5.86
CA CYS A 85 -21.51 -1.62 -5.31
C CYS A 85 -22.62 -1.84 -6.33
N ALA A 86 -22.95 -0.84 -7.14
CA ALA A 86 -23.95 -0.95 -8.19
C ALA A 86 -23.51 -1.96 -9.27
N TYR A 87 -22.23 -1.95 -9.64
CA TYR A 87 -21.66 -2.93 -10.57
C TYR A 87 -21.77 -4.36 -10.04
N CYS A 88 -21.34 -4.58 -8.79
CA CYS A 88 -21.39 -5.91 -8.18
C CYS A 88 -22.82 -6.46 -7.97
N LYS A 89 -23.82 -5.59 -7.90
CA LYS A 89 -25.23 -5.99 -7.76
C LYS A 89 -25.89 -6.40 -9.08
N GLN A 90 -25.25 -6.15 -10.22
CA GLN A 90 -25.78 -6.53 -11.52
C GLN A 90 -25.74 -8.05 -11.72
N PRO A 91 -26.77 -8.66 -12.33
CA PRO A 91 -26.73 -10.05 -12.72
C PRO A 91 -25.53 -10.35 -13.62
N HIS A 92 -24.86 -11.46 -13.38
CA HIS A 92 -23.68 -11.89 -14.16
C HIS A 92 -22.40 -11.06 -14.02
N HIS A 93 -22.36 -10.06 -13.15
CA HIS A 93 -21.15 -9.35 -12.81
C HIS A 93 -20.51 -9.95 -11.56
N SER A 94 -19.17 -10.07 -11.57
CA SER A 94 -18.39 -10.53 -10.43
C SER A 94 -17.64 -9.36 -9.80
N SER A 95 -17.47 -9.42 -8.49
CA SER A 95 -16.58 -8.51 -7.78
C SER A 95 -15.12 -8.62 -8.27
N ASP A 96 -14.74 -9.75 -8.87
CA ASP A 96 -13.41 -9.96 -9.45
C ASP A 96 -13.17 -9.10 -10.70
N ASN A 97 -14.24 -8.61 -11.32
CA ASN A 97 -14.19 -7.71 -12.47
C ASN A 97 -13.99 -6.23 -12.09
N VAL A 98 -14.02 -5.91 -10.79
CA VAL A 98 -13.80 -4.56 -10.29
C VAL A 98 -12.41 -4.46 -9.68
N LEU A 99 -11.65 -3.47 -10.10
CA LEU A 99 -10.39 -3.09 -9.50
C LEU A 99 -10.52 -1.67 -8.94
N PHE A 100 -10.45 -1.54 -7.62
CA PHE A 100 -10.50 -0.27 -6.94
C PHE A 100 -9.11 0.04 -6.35
N LEU A 101 -8.42 0.99 -6.95
CA LEU A 101 -7.07 1.40 -6.56
C LEU A 101 -7.11 2.58 -5.59
N THR A 102 -6.22 2.55 -4.61
CA THR A 102 -6.03 3.62 -3.62
C THR A 102 -4.57 3.73 -3.20
N GLN A 103 -4.21 4.82 -2.52
CA GLN A 103 -2.82 5.16 -2.23
C GLN A 103 -2.22 4.43 -1.02
N SER A 104 -3.04 3.97 -0.07
CA SER A 104 -2.52 3.38 1.15
C SER A 104 -3.28 2.12 1.59
N LYS A 105 -2.58 1.23 2.30
CA LYS A 105 -3.18 0.03 2.90
C LYS A 105 -4.32 0.37 3.87
N ARG A 106 -4.21 1.50 4.57
CA ARG A 106 -5.25 1.98 5.48
C ARG A 106 -6.50 2.39 4.70
N ALA A 107 -6.35 3.21 3.65
CA ALA A 107 -7.45 3.60 2.79
C ALA A 107 -8.10 2.37 2.13
N ALA A 108 -7.30 1.40 1.66
CA ALA A 108 -7.82 0.16 1.10
C ALA A 108 -8.68 -0.63 2.11
N ALA A 109 -8.23 -0.74 3.36
CA ALA A 109 -9.00 -1.42 4.41
C ALA A 109 -10.31 -0.69 4.74
N GLU A 110 -10.27 0.65 4.89
CA GLU A 110 -11.44 1.47 5.15
C GLU A 110 -12.46 1.41 3.99
N LEU A 111 -12.00 1.42 2.74
CA LEU A 111 -12.84 1.29 1.56
C LEU A 111 -13.45 -0.11 1.46
N SER A 112 -12.66 -1.16 1.69
CA SER A 112 -13.14 -2.54 1.70
C SER A 112 -14.23 -2.75 2.75
N GLU A 113 -14.07 -2.20 3.96
CA GLU A 113 -15.09 -2.28 5.02
C GLU A 113 -16.39 -1.57 4.59
N LYS A 114 -16.28 -0.36 4.01
CA LYS A 114 -17.44 0.39 3.53
C LYS A 114 -18.18 -0.34 2.40
N ILE A 115 -17.45 -0.86 1.42
CA ILE A 115 -18.05 -1.64 0.31
C ILE A 115 -18.73 -2.90 0.86
N ALA A 116 -18.07 -3.63 1.75
CA ALA A 116 -18.64 -4.83 2.37
C ALA A 116 -19.97 -4.51 3.10
N MET A 117 -20.02 -3.40 3.85
CA MET A 117 -21.26 -2.96 4.51
C MET A 117 -22.39 -2.64 3.53
N HIS A 118 -22.08 -2.09 2.34
CA HIS A 118 -23.09 -1.78 1.31
C HIS A 118 -23.55 -3.02 0.54
N LEU A 119 -22.75 -4.09 0.53
CA LEU A 119 -23.05 -5.34 -0.14
C LEU A 119 -23.68 -6.40 0.80
N VAL A 120 -23.80 -6.11 2.11
CA VAL A 120 -24.46 -7.00 3.07
C VAL A 120 -25.90 -7.28 2.62
N GLY A 121 -26.24 -8.56 2.51
CA GLY A 121 -27.57 -9.02 2.06
C GLY A 121 -27.65 -9.34 0.56
N SER A 122 -26.62 -9.10 -0.22
CA SER A 122 -26.53 -9.55 -1.61
C SER A 122 -26.06 -11.01 -1.63
N GLU A 123 -26.97 -11.94 -1.91
CA GLU A 123 -26.66 -13.37 -1.96
C GLU A 123 -25.67 -13.68 -3.09
N GLY A 124 -24.60 -14.41 -2.77
CA GLY A 124 -23.67 -14.94 -3.76
C GLY A 124 -22.40 -14.11 -4.04
N LEU A 125 -22.18 -13.00 -3.35
CA LEU A 125 -20.94 -12.22 -3.50
C LEU A 125 -19.80 -12.82 -2.66
N SER A 126 -19.18 -13.85 -3.19
CA SER A 126 -17.91 -14.40 -2.70
C SER A 126 -16.82 -14.06 -3.70
N SER A 127 -15.93 -13.10 -3.37
CA SER A 127 -14.74 -12.80 -4.18
C SER A 127 -13.53 -13.49 -3.59
N GLN A 128 -12.80 -14.21 -4.42
CA GLN A 128 -11.49 -14.77 -4.05
C GLN A 128 -10.39 -13.70 -4.10
N THR A 129 -10.62 -12.62 -4.85
CA THR A 129 -9.66 -11.55 -5.07
C THR A 129 -10.14 -10.28 -4.36
N PRO A 130 -9.31 -9.63 -3.55
CA PRO A 130 -9.68 -8.37 -2.92
C PRO A 130 -10.12 -7.33 -3.95
N LEU A 131 -11.31 -6.77 -3.78
CA LEU A 131 -11.87 -5.73 -4.64
C LEU A 131 -11.03 -4.43 -4.56
N VAL A 132 -10.55 -4.08 -3.39
CA VAL A 132 -9.79 -2.84 -3.13
C VAL A 132 -8.34 -3.16 -2.88
N ARG A 133 -7.45 -2.49 -3.59
CA ARG A 133 -6.00 -2.67 -3.48
C ARG A 133 -5.25 -1.34 -3.53
N THR A 134 -4.04 -1.33 -2.98
CA THR A 134 -3.09 -0.27 -3.34
C THR A 134 -2.48 -0.58 -4.71
N VAL A 135 -2.04 0.47 -5.43
CA VAL A 135 -1.35 0.30 -6.72
C VAL A 135 -0.19 -0.68 -6.60
N HIS A 136 0.66 -0.52 -5.59
CA HIS A 136 1.79 -1.44 -5.35
C HIS A 136 1.35 -2.88 -5.06
N SER A 137 0.25 -3.08 -4.31
CA SER A 137 -0.25 -4.44 -4.04
C SER A 137 -0.81 -5.09 -5.31
N TYR A 138 -1.41 -4.31 -6.19
CA TYR A 138 -1.84 -4.77 -7.50
C TYR A 138 -0.65 -5.12 -8.39
N ALA A 139 0.33 -4.21 -8.52
CA ALA A 139 1.54 -4.44 -9.29
C ALA A 139 2.27 -5.72 -8.86
N TYR A 140 2.45 -5.92 -7.55
CA TYR A 140 3.03 -7.16 -7.04
C TYR A 140 2.25 -8.40 -7.45
N SER A 141 0.91 -8.35 -7.42
CA SER A 141 0.09 -9.50 -7.80
C SER A 141 0.18 -9.85 -9.29
N VAL A 142 0.39 -8.85 -10.15
CA VAL A 142 0.65 -9.06 -11.58
C VAL A 142 2.03 -9.67 -11.78
N LEU A 143 3.06 -9.12 -11.16
CA LEU A 143 4.42 -9.67 -11.22
C LEU A 143 4.51 -11.10 -10.71
N ALA A 144 3.79 -11.44 -9.65
CA ALA A 144 3.73 -12.81 -9.16
C ALA A 144 3.10 -13.77 -10.18
N ARG A 145 2.16 -13.31 -11.02
CA ARG A 145 1.58 -14.11 -12.10
C ARG A 145 2.53 -14.24 -13.29
N ILE A 146 3.24 -13.18 -13.64
CA ILE A 146 4.29 -13.21 -14.67
C ILE A 146 5.35 -14.23 -14.23
N ALA A 147 5.88 -14.11 -13.03
CA ALA A 147 6.85 -15.04 -12.49
C ALA A 147 6.36 -16.51 -12.49
N ALA A 148 5.09 -16.73 -12.15
CA ALA A 148 4.50 -18.08 -12.22
C ALA A 148 4.39 -18.61 -13.65
N ALA A 149 4.10 -17.75 -14.64
CA ALA A 149 4.07 -18.12 -16.06
C ALA A 149 5.46 -18.49 -16.57
N ASP A 150 6.49 -17.78 -16.12
CA ASP A 150 7.89 -18.04 -16.46
C ASP A 150 8.50 -19.23 -15.68
N GLY A 151 7.75 -19.75 -14.68
CA GLY A 151 8.23 -20.85 -13.83
C GLY A 151 9.30 -20.41 -12.82
N VAL A 152 9.40 -19.11 -12.51
CA VAL A 152 10.35 -18.54 -11.55
C VAL A 152 9.63 -18.11 -10.26
N PRO A 153 10.34 -18.01 -9.12
CA PRO A 153 9.75 -17.50 -7.88
C PRO A 153 9.28 -16.06 -8.02
N ALA A 154 8.19 -15.70 -7.32
CA ALA A 154 7.74 -14.31 -7.23
C ALA A 154 8.85 -13.40 -6.66
N PRO A 155 8.99 -12.16 -7.14
CA PRO A 155 10.04 -11.25 -6.70
C PRO A 155 9.93 -10.97 -5.19
N LYS A 156 11.08 -10.92 -4.53
CA LYS A 156 11.15 -10.53 -3.11
C LYS A 156 11.10 -9.02 -3.02
N LEU A 157 10.25 -8.48 -2.13
CA LEU A 157 10.22 -7.06 -1.86
C LEU A 157 11.28 -6.68 -0.84
N LEU A 158 12.06 -5.65 -1.15
CA LEU A 158 13.02 -5.05 -0.24
C LEU A 158 12.31 -4.06 0.68
N THR A 159 12.41 -4.26 1.98
CA THR A 159 11.84 -3.29 2.92
C THR A 159 12.74 -2.06 3.05
N GLY A 160 12.14 -0.89 3.37
CA GLY A 160 12.93 0.32 3.59
C GLY A 160 14.01 0.16 4.68
N ALA A 161 13.76 -0.66 5.71
CA ALA A 161 14.73 -0.94 6.77
C ALA A 161 15.92 -1.78 6.26
N GLU A 162 15.68 -2.78 5.42
CA GLU A 162 16.75 -3.57 4.78
C GLU A 162 17.57 -2.67 3.84
N LYS A 163 16.90 -1.82 3.08
CA LYS A 163 17.55 -0.86 2.19
C LYS A 163 18.43 0.13 2.97
N ASP A 164 17.94 0.68 4.09
CA ASP A 164 18.69 1.57 4.97
C ASP A 164 19.99 0.94 5.50
N VAL A 165 19.96 -0.36 5.81
CA VAL A 165 21.17 -1.08 6.26
C VAL A 165 22.20 -1.14 5.14
N ILE A 166 21.78 -1.55 3.94
CA ILE A 166 22.67 -1.69 2.78
C ILE A 166 23.25 -0.33 2.38
N TYR A 167 22.42 0.71 2.33
CA TYR A 167 22.87 2.08 2.01
C TYR A 167 23.97 2.55 3.00
N ARG A 168 23.77 2.32 4.30
CA ARG A 168 24.78 2.70 5.31
C ARG A 168 26.09 1.93 5.17
N GLU A 169 26.02 0.62 4.88
CA GLU A 169 27.22 -0.21 4.65
C GLU A 169 28.00 0.29 3.44
N MET A 170 27.31 0.56 2.32
CA MET A 170 27.93 1.06 1.11
C MET A 170 28.53 2.47 1.32
N LEU A 171 27.77 3.38 1.93
CA LEU A 171 28.23 4.75 2.21
C LEU A 171 29.42 4.77 3.18
N ALA A 172 29.46 3.87 4.16
CA ALA A 172 30.60 3.75 5.05
C ALA A 172 31.87 3.31 4.30
N THR A 173 31.74 2.35 3.37
CA THR A 173 32.85 1.92 2.51
C THR A 173 33.33 3.06 1.59
N ILE A 174 32.38 3.80 0.99
CA ILE A 174 32.70 4.94 0.12
C ILE A 174 33.39 6.06 0.92
N ALA A 175 33.00 6.30 2.17
CA ALA A 175 33.57 7.34 3.01
C ALA A 175 35.06 7.08 3.36
N GLU A 176 35.50 5.82 3.32
CA GLU A 176 36.91 5.45 3.52
C GLU A 176 37.80 5.82 2.30
N ASP A 177 37.20 5.92 1.11
CA ASP A 177 37.90 6.33 -0.10
C ASP A 177 38.01 7.86 -0.20
N LYS A 178 39.24 8.37 -0.12
CA LYS A 178 39.50 9.81 -0.23
C LYS A 178 39.20 10.38 -1.63
N ASN A 179 39.20 9.55 -2.66
CA ASN A 179 38.92 9.93 -4.05
C ASN A 179 37.48 9.59 -4.47
N ASN A 180 36.56 9.45 -3.51
CA ASN A 180 35.16 9.17 -3.85
C ASN A 180 34.52 10.33 -4.64
N LEU A 181 33.47 10.02 -5.40
CA LEU A 181 32.79 10.95 -6.31
C LEU A 181 31.95 12.01 -5.58
N TRP A 182 31.75 11.89 -4.28
CA TRP A 182 30.92 12.82 -3.53
C TRP A 182 31.58 14.18 -3.36
N PRO A 183 30.84 15.29 -3.54
CA PRO A 183 31.34 16.63 -3.28
C PRO A 183 31.90 16.79 -1.86
N GLU A 184 32.95 17.57 -1.70
CA GLU A 184 33.66 17.75 -0.41
C GLU A 184 32.72 18.17 0.73
N TRP A 185 31.70 18.98 0.43
CA TRP A 185 30.76 19.48 1.41
C TRP A 185 29.73 18.38 1.87
N ILE A 186 29.54 17.30 1.09
CA ILE A 186 28.68 16.15 1.46
C ILE A 186 29.48 15.08 2.22
N ARG A 187 30.77 14.91 1.96
CA ARG A 187 31.58 13.81 2.52
C ARG A 187 31.43 13.63 4.03
N PRO A 188 31.36 14.69 4.87
CA PRO A 188 31.16 14.52 6.31
C PRO A 188 29.81 13.88 6.67
N ALA A 189 28.81 13.94 5.80
CA ALA A 189 27.48 13.41 6.03
C ALA A 189 27.34 11.95 5.63
N LEU A 190 28.23 11.38 4.81
CA LEU A 190 28.11 10.03 4.23
C LEU A 190 27.90 8.93 5.29
N THR A 191 28.49 9.07 6.46
CA THR A 191 28.36 8.08 7.55
C THR A 191 27.15 8.30 8.44
N THR A 192 26.34 9.33 8.18
CA THR A 192 25.18 9.65 9.01
C THR A 192 23.93 8.85 8.58
N VAL A 193 23.11 8.46 9.55
CA VAL A 193 21.83 7.79 9.30
C VAL A 193 20.86 8.69 8.51
N GLY A 194 20.90 10.00 8.77
CA GLY A 194 20.08 11.00 8.07
C GLY A 194 20.36 11.03 6.58
N PHE A 195 21.62 11.13 6.20
CA PHE A 195 22.03 11.16 4.80
C PHE A 195 21.66 9.87 4.04
N ALA A 196 21.84 8.71 4.65
CA ALA A 196 21.46 7.45 4.03
C ALA A 196 19.95 7.40 3.69
N ARG A 197 19.10 7.95 4.57
CA ARG A 197 17.67 8.07 4.32
C ARG A 197 17.35 9.07 3.21
N GLU A 198 17.93 10.25 3.29
CA GLU A 198 17.73 11.28 2.26
C GLU A 198 18.17 10.80 0.89
N LEU A 199 19.31 10.12 0.79
CA LEU A 199 19.79 9.54 -0.45
C LEU A 199 18.84 8.45 -0.97
N ARG A 200 18.35 7.56 -0.10
CA ARG A 200 17.36 6.56 -0.48
C ARG A 200 16.09 7.22 -1.00
N ASP A 201 15.56 8.21 -0.28
CA ASP A 201 14.33 8.90 -0.65
C ASP A 201 14.52 9.69 -1.97
N PHE A 202 15.69 10.29 -2.19
CA PHE A 202 16.06 10.97 -3.42
C PHE A 202 16.10 10.00 -4.62
N ILE A 203 16.82 8.88 -4.51
CA ILE A 203 16.88 7.85 -5.58
C ILE A 203 15.50 7.25 -5.84
N SER A 204 14.74 6.96 -4.78
CA SER A 204 13.36 6.46 -4.94
C SER A 204 12.45 7.48 -5.63
N GLN A 205 12.66 8.78 -5.40
CA GLN A 205 11.91 9.82 -6.09
C GLN A 205 12.32 9.96 -7.56
N ALA A 206 13.63 9.87 -7.86
CA ALA A 206 14.12 9.84 -9.24
C ALA A 206 13.50 8.65 -10.02
N ALA A 207 13.49 7.46 -9.45
CA ALA A 207 12.89 6.28 -10.05
C ALA A 207 11.39 6.45 -10.34
N LYS A 208 10.62 7.10 -9.46
CA LYS A 208 9.20 7.42 -9.71
C LYS A 208 8.97 8.37 -10.90
N HIS A 209 9.98 9.15 -11.24
CA HIS A 209 9.98 10.01 -12.43
C HIS A 209 10.59 9.33 -13.65
N GLY A 210 10.84 8.01 -13.57
CA GLY A 210 11.40 7.22 -14.66
C GLY A 210 12.89 7.41 -14.87
N LEU A 211 13.61 7.99 -13.90
CA LEU A 211 15.06 8.20 -13.98
C LEU A 211 15.79 7.02 -13.33
N ASN A 212 16.51 6.25 -14.12
CA ASN A 212 17.48 5.26 -13.64
C ASN A 212 18.81 5.93 -13.25
N GLY A 213 19.80 5.13 -12.80
CA GLY A 213 21.09 5.66 -12.36
C GLY A 213 21.86 6.38 -13.46
N GLU A 214 21.82 5.90 -14.71
CA GLU A 214 22.50 6.52 -15.86
C GLU A 214 21.84 7.85 -16.25
N GLU A 215 20.52 7.89 -16.26
CA GLU A 215 19.73 9.10 -16.56
C GLU A 215 19.89 10.15 -15.45
N LEU A 216 20.03 9.71 -14.21
CA LEU A 216 20.31 10.61 -13.08
C LEU A 216 21.71 11.23 -13.18
N ILE A 217 22.71 10.46 -13.63
CA ILE A 217 24.04 10.98 -13.93
C ILE A 217 23.96 12.05 -15.03
N ALA A 218 23.33 11.70 -16.16
CA ALA A 218 23.20 12.62 -17.30
C ALA A 218 22.48 13.93 -16.90
N LEU A 219 21.41 13.83 -16.10
CA LEU A 219 20.70 14.99 -15.57
C LEU A 219 21.58 15.83 -14.64
N GLY A 220 22.37 15.18 -13.77
CA GLY A 220 23.28 15.84 -12.85
C GLY A 220 24.41 16.58 -13.59
N GLU A 221 24.91 16.02 -14.69
CA GLU A 221 25.90 16.67 -15.57
C GLU A 221 25.30 17.89 -16.30
N ASP A 222 24.08 17.76 -16.85
CA ASP A 222 23.37 18.85 -17.53
C ASP A 222 23.04 20.02 -16.60
N GLN A 223 22.69 19.73 -15.37
CA GLN A 223 22.31 20.73 -14.36
C GLN A 223 23.51 21.23 -13.51
N GLU A 224 24.73 20.77 -13.81
CA GLU A 224 25.94 21.08 -13.04
C GLU A 224 25.82 20.74 -11.53
N GLU A 225 25.07 19.63 -11.21
CA GLU A 225 24.81 19.18 -9.85
C GLU A 225 25.62 17.91 -9.52
N PRO A 226 26.87 18.05 -9.04
CA PRO A 226 27.75 16.89 -8.81
C PRO A 226 27.24 15.93 -7.74
N ALA A 227 26.35 16.37 -6.86
CA ALA A 227 25.68 15.49 -5.91
C ALA A 227 24.73 14.50 -6.59
N TRP A 228 24.05 14.91 -7.66
CA TRP A 228 23.16 14.03 -8.43
C TRP A 228 23.97 13.03 -9.25
N VAL A 229 25.09 13.44 -9.82
CA VAL A 229 26.03 12.54 -10.49
C VAL A 229 26.51 11.44 -9.53
N ALA A 230 26.94 11.83 -8.32
CA ALA A 230 27.37 10.88 -7.31
C ALA A 230 26.24 9.94 -6.85
N ALA A 231 25.01 10.45 -6.72
CA ALA A 231 23.83 9.67 -6.38
C ALA A 231 23.47 8.67 -7.49
N GLY A 232 23.59 9.03 -8.77
CA GLY A 232 23.38 8.14 -9.89
C GLY A 232 24.39 6.99 -9.91
N HIS A 233 25.68 7.29 -9.71
CA HIS A 233 26.71 6.24 -9.56
C HIS A 233 26.44 5.32 -8.38
N PHE A 234 25.97 5.88 -7.25
CA PHE A 234 25.57 5.09 -6.10
C PHE A 234 24.40 4.18 -6.40
N ALA A 235 23.40 4.65 -7.15
CA ALA A 235 22.24 3.85 -7.55
C ALA A 235 22.67 2.65 -8.40
N ILE A 236 23.51 2.84 -9.42
CA ILE A 236 24.04 1.76 -10.26
C ILE A 236 24.81 0.73 -9.42
N GLU A 237 25.66 1.19 -8.51
CA GLU A 237 26.44 0.26 -7.67
C GLU A 237 25.53 -0.48 -6.67
N PHE A 238 24.49 0.16 -6.17
CA PHE A 238 23.50 -0.49 -5.32
C PHE A 238 22.78 -1.62 -6.06
N GLU A 239 22.30 -1.43 -7.29
CA GLU A 239 21.68 -2.46 -8.13
C GLU A 239 22.66 -3.61 -8.38
N ARG A 240 23.93 -3.30 -8.64
CA ARG A 240 24.97 -4.30 -8.82
C ARG A 240 25.19 -5.15 -7.56
N VAL A 241 25.26 -4.51 -6.39
CA VAL A 241 25.39 -5.20 -5.10
C VAL A 241 24.17 -6.09 -4.84
N GLN A 242 22.98 -5.61 -5.16
CA GLN A 242 21.75 -6.39 -5.01
C GLN A 242 21.76 -7.62 -5.92
N SER A 243 22.14 -7.47 -7.18
CA SER A 243 22.25 -8.59 -8.12
C SER A 243 23.28 -9.64 -7.67
N LEU A 244 24.42 -9.20 -7.12
CA LEU A 244 25.44 -10.10 -6.57
C LEU A 244 24.93 -10.84 -5.32
N ARG A 245 24.22 -10.15 -4.41
CA ARG A 245 23.63 -10.76 -3.21
C ARG A 245 22.57 -11.79 -3.56
N ALA A 246 21.73 -11.53 -4.57
CA ALA A 246 20.76 -12.49 -5.07
C ALA A 246 21.43 -13.77 -5.58
N ASN A 247 22.50 -13.63 -6.36
CA ASN A 247 23.28 -14.76 -6.88
C ASN A 247 24.01 -15.58 -5.82
N VAL A 248 24.56 -14.95 -4.78
CA VAL A 248 25.28 -15.65 -3.68
C VAL A 248 24.32 -16.41 -2.75
N GLY A 249 23.07 -15.91 -2.57
CA GLY A 249 22.03 -16.61 -1.81
C GLY A 249 21.57 -17.92 -2.44
N ASN A 250 21.91 -18.16 -3.70
CA ASN A 250 21.48 -19.30 -4.51
C ASN A 250 22.47 -20.47 -4.56
N SER A 251 22.85 -20.98 -3.41
CA SER A 251 23.67 -22.20 -3.34
C SER A 251 23.01 -23.45 -3.98
N HIS A 252 21.78 -23.35 -4.46
CA HIS A 252 20.96 -24.47 -4.94
C HIS A 252 20.51 -24.34 -6.41
N GLY A 253 21.04 -23.35 -7.17
CA GLY A 253 20.81 -23.25 -8.63
C GLY A 253 19.39 -22.78 -9.04
N GLU A 254 18.60 -22.24 -8.13
CA GLU A 254 17.34 -21.59 -8.46
C GLU A 254 17.64 -20.15 -8.90
N GLU A 255 17.13 -19.75 -10.07
CA GLU A 255 17.14 -18.35 -10.49
C GLU A 255 16.26 -17.55 -9.53
N VAL A 256 16.88 -16.69 -8.72
CA VAL A 256 16.15 -15.75 -7.87
C VAL A 256 16.25 -14.36 -8.48
N SER A 257 15.11 -13.80 -8.80
CA SER A 257 15.03 -12.40 -9.21
C SER A 257 15.60 -11.49 -8.12
N PRO A 258 16.32 -10.43 -8.49
CA PRO A 258 16.79 -9.45 -7.51
C PRO A 258 15.60 -8.90 -6.73
N PRO A 259 15.79 -8.55 -5.44
CA PRO A 259 14.71 -8.00 -4.64
C PRO A 259 14.33 -6.62 -5.18
N LEU A 260 13.03 -6.41 -5.38
CA LEU A 260 12.47 -5.16 -5.90
C LEU A 260 12.16 -4.16 -4.79
N ASP A 261 12.43 -2.90 -5.06
CA ASP A 261 11.94 -1.78 -4.25
C ASP A 261 10.48 -1.45 -4.61
N ALA A 262 9.79 -0.83 -3.66
CA ALA A 262 8.42 -0.36 -3.91
C ALA A 262 8.35 0.69 -5.03
N ALA A 263 9.39 1.52 -5.21
CA ALA A 263 9.46 2.50 -6.29
C ALA A 263 9.64 1.87 -7.69
N GLU A 264 10.31 0.72 -7.77
CA GLU A 264 10.56 0.01 -9.02
C GLU A 264 9.42 -0.95 -9.39
N LEU A 265 8.56 -1.26 -8.42
CA LEU A 265 7.56 -2.31 -8.55
C LEU A 265 6.56 -2.07 -9.69
N VAL A 266 6.11 -0.82 -9.86
CA VAL A 266 5.13 -0.47 -10.90
C VAL A 266 5.81 -0.49 -12.26
N GLN A 267 7.00 0.07 -12.38
CA GLN A 267 7.80 0.06 -13.61
C GLN A 267 8.08 -1.37 -14.08
N THR A 268 8.60 -2.21 -13.17
CA THR A 268 8.89 -3.62 -13.49
C THR A 268 7.64 -4.37 -13.94
N MET A 269 6.48 -4.06 -13.34
CA MET A 269 5.20 -4.65 -13.76
C MET A 269 4.82 -4.19 -15.17
N LEU A 270 4.95 -2.91 -15.51
CA LEU A 270 4.65 -2.39 -16.85
C LEU A 270 5.55 -3.04 -17.91
N GLU A 271 6.85 -3.13 -17.66
CA GLU A 271 7.82 -3.82 -18.51
C GLU A 271 7.49 -5.32 -18.65
N GLY A 272 7.12 -5.96 -17.54
CA GLY A 272 6.67 -7.34 -17.52
C GLY A 272 5.42 -7.56 -18.38
N LEU A 273 4.43 -6.68 -18.30
CA LEU A 273 3.21 -6.74 -19.12
C LEU A 273 3.51 -6.50 -20.60
N ALA A 274 4.46 -5.61 -20.93
CA ALA A 274 4.88 -5.38 -22.31
C ALA A 274 5.52 -6.62 -22.96
N THR A 275 6.18 -7.46 -22.16
CA THR A 275 6.79 -8.73 -22.61
C THR A 275 5.84 -9.93 -22.55
N HIS A 276 4.69 -9.82 -21.85
CA HIS A 276 3.68 -10.87 -21.68
C HIS A 276 2.29 -10.41 -22.14
N PRO A 277 2.06 -10.28 -23.44
CA PRO A 277 0.80 -9.75 -23.99
C PRO A 277 -0.43 -10.61 -23.66
N ASP A 278 -0.25 -11.89 -23.41
CA ASP A 278 -1.29 -12.82 -22.97
C ASP A 278 -1.78 -12.50 -21.53
N ILE A 279 -0.86 -12.18 -20.63
CA ILE A 279 -1.19 -11.76 -19.25
C ILE A 279 -1.86 -10.38 -19.28
N LEU A 280 -1.35 -9.46 -20.10
CA LEU A 280 -1.98 -8.14 -20.28
C LEU A 280 -3.42 -8.30 -20.79
N ALA A 281 -3.64 -9.10 -21.83
CA ALA A 281 -4.97 -9.35 -22.37
C ALA A 281 -5.90 -10.01 -21.33
N ALA A 282 -5.39 -10.94 -20.53
CA ALA A 282 -6.15 -11.57 -19.45
C ALA A 282 -6.56 -10.55 -18.39
N GLU A 283 -5.67 -9.61 -18.01
CA GLU A 283 -5.99 -8.55 -17.05
C GLU A 283 -7.02 -7.56 -17.62
N GLN A 284 -6.88 -7.13 -18.87
CA GLN A 284 -7.84 -6.25 -19.55
C GLN A 284 -9.22 -6.92 -19.70
N GLN A 285 -9.27 -8.24 -19.88
CA GLN A 285 -10.54 -8.99 -19.89
C GLN A 285 -11.14 -9.12 -18.49
N ARG A 286 -10.30 -9.29 -17.48
CA ARG A 286 -10.74 -9.44 -16.10
C ARG A 286 -11.27 -8.14 -15.51
N VAL A 287 -10.51 -7.05 -15.67
CA VAL A 287 -10.90 -5.73 -15.12
C VAL A 287 -11.88 -5.06 -16.06
N ARG A 288 -13.14 -5.01 -15.66
CA ARG A 288 -14.22 -4.36 -16.43
C ARG A 288 -14.57 -2.99 -15.87
N LEU A 289 -14.34 -2.78 -14.59
CA LEU A 289 -14.52 -1.49 -13.93
C LEU A 289 -13.26 -1.17 -13.12
N LEU A 290 -12.52 -0.18 -13.55
CA LEU A 290 -11.38 0.38 -12.84
C LEU A 290 -11.81 1.67 -12.14
N LEU A 291 -11.61 1.74 -10.84
CA LEU A 291 -11.88 2.90 -9.99
C LEU A 291 -10.60 3.32 -9.30
N VAL A 292 -10.28 4.60 -9.33
CA VAL A 292 -9.07 5.14 -8.71
C VAL A 292 -9.45 6.27 -7.77
N ASP A 293 -9.23 6.08 -6.46
CA ASP A 293 -9.44 7.14 -5.47
C ASP A 293 -8.16 7.94 -5.27
N ASP A 294 -8.32 9.25 -5.07
CA ASP A 294 -7.22 10.18 -4.88
C ASP A 294 -6.18 10.16 -6.04
N ALA A 295 -6.67 10.11 -7.29
CA ALA A 295 -5.83 10.02 -8.50
C ALA A 295 -4.80 11.16 -8.64
N GLN A 296 -4.97 12.30 -7.94
CA GLN A 296 -4.00 13.39 -7.90
C GLN A 296 -2.66 13.01 -7.24
N HIS A 297 -2.59 11.86 -6.60
CA HIS A 297 -1.36 11.33 -5.97
C HIS A 297 -0.69 10.22 -6.79
N LEU A 298 -1.21 9.91 -7.98
CA LEU A 298 -0.53 9.00 -8.89
C LEU A 298 0.76 9.65 -9.40
N ASP A 299 1.84 8.90 -9.36
CA ASP A 299 3.06 9.25 -10.09
C ASP A 299 2.90 8.90 -11.58
N PRO A 300 3.83 9.32 -12.46
CA PRO A 300 3.72 9.06 -13.90
C PRO A 300 3.58 7.58 -14.27
N GLN A 301 4.30 6.69 -13.59
CA GLN A 301 4.23 5.24 -13.83
C GLN A 301 2.90 4.64 -13.40
N MET A 302 2.36 5.12 -12.27
CA MET A 302 1.02 4.73 -11.83
C MET A 302 -0.07 5.26 -12.75
N ALA A 303 0.14 6.44 -13.37
CA ALA A 303 -0.79 6.99 -14.36
C ALA A 303 -0.80 6.12 -15.63
N GLU A 304 0.35 5.70 -16.12
CA GLU A 304 0.49 4.78 -17.26
C GLU A 304 -0.22 3.43 -17.02
N LEU A 305 -0.25 2.93 -15.79
CA LEU A 305 -1.01 1.73 -15.45
C LEU A 305 -2.53 1.91 -15.63
N VAL A 306 -3.03 3.12 -15.46
CA VAL A 306 -4.47 3.42 -15.50
C VAL A 306 -4.95 3.75 -16.92
N GLU A 307 -4.07 4.19 -17.78
CA GLU A 307 -4.32 4.47 -19.21
C GLU A 307 -4.39 3.18 -20.04
#